data_ca273ec0ed98e61ea9bd5c25012c91ff
#
_entry.id   ca273ec0ed98e61ea9bd5c25012c91ff
#
_cell.length_a   1.000
_cell.length_b   1.000
_cell.length_c   1.000
_cell.angle_alpha   90.00
_cell.angle_beta   90.00
_cell.angle_gamma   90.00
#
_symmetry.space_group_name_H-M   'P 1'
#
loop_
_entity.id
_entity.type
_entity.pdbx_description
1 polymer ?
#
loop_
_entity_poly.entity_id
_entity_poly.type
_entity_poly.pdbx_seq_one_letter_code
_entity_poly.pdbx_strand_id
1 'polypeptide(L)'
;MFIYRILSVLLFPFIELYLFYRVAKKKEDKKRLKERFGYATKPRPEGDLVWLHAVSVGEANSSLILVDEILKSSPQISILFTTTTLTSAAIIAAKIPQFSGRVIHQFLPVDSFFCVKNFLNFWHPQAAIFVESEIWPNLIFEARRSGAATFLVNARMSEKSAKKWRLARMLGFKIFDQFTAIFAQTFDDKKRFEKLTDREILFFGNLKSQAQNLICDAAKLDELKSQIGSRKIFVAASTHKGEEEIVIAAHQTLKKEFPDLLTILIPRHPNRADEIKNLFAEKKFAQRSKNENIASATEIYLADTLGELGTFYSLADFSFLGGSLAEVGGHNPFEPIKLGCAVISGSHVFNFKEIYQNLVEENACVIVDSQEKLIGEVRRFLQDEKLGKALADKASNVIKNSENIAKKIVREMGLILN
;
A
#
# COMPACT_ATOMS: atom_id res chain seq x y z
N MET A 1 9.36 27.13 -14.72
CA MET A 1 9.78 25.96 -15.54
C MET A 1 11.14 26.16 -16.21
N PHE A 2 11.44 27.30 -16.81
CA PHE A 2 12.71 27.54 -17.51
C PHE A 2 13.96 27.31 -16.66
N ILE A 3 14.01 27.89 -15.45
CA ILE A 3 15.12 27.69 -14.50
C ILE A 3 15.34 26.22 -14.14
N TYR A 4 14.25 25.47 -13.89
CA TYR A 4 14.35 24.05 -13.58
C TYR A 4 14.94 23.25 -14.74
N ARG A 5 14.57 23.55 -15.99
CA ARG A 5 15.16 22.91 -17.17
C ARG A 5 16.65 23.18 -17.30
N ILE A 6 17.08 24.43 -17.13
CA ILE A 6 18.51 24.77 -17.16
C ILE A 6 19.26 23.98 -16.08
N LEU A 7 18.76 24.00 -14.85
CA LEU A 7 19.38 23.26 -13.74
C LEU A 7 19.43 21.76 -14.01
N SER A 8 18.36 21.15 -14.56
CA SER A 8 18.34 19.73 -14.88
C SER A 8 19.33 19.33 -15.97
N VAL A 9 19.63 20.24 -16.92
CA VAL A 9 20.64 20.03 -17.97
C VAL A 9 22.04 20.22 -17.38
N LEU A 10 22.28 21.25 -16.58
CA LEU A 10 23.59 21.51 -15.98
C LEU A 10 24.01 20.40 -14.97
N LEU A 11 23.04 19.84 -14.25
CA LEU A 11 23.28 18.74 -13.31
C LEU A 11 23.38 17.36 -13.98
N PHE A 12 23.06 17.26 -15.27
CA PHE A 12 22.99 15.98 -15.99
C PHE A 12 24.30 15.18 -15.93
N PRO A 13 25.51 15.76 -16.15
CA PRO A 13 26.76 15.00 -16.04
C PRO A 13 26.97 14.34 -14.65
N PHE A 14 26.57 15.04 -13.59
CA PHE A 14 26.65 14.48 -12.23
C PHE A 14 25.65 13.35 -12.01
N ILE A 15 24.47 13.45 -12.59
CA ILE A 15 23.46 12.38 -12.55
C ILE A 15 23.96 11.16 -13.32
N GLU A 16 24.61 11.35 -14.46
CA GLU A 16 25.21 10.27 -15.25
C GLU A 16 26.28 9.54 -14.44
N LEU A 17 27.23 10.26 -13.84
CA LEU A 17 28.24 9.68 -12.95
C LEU A 17 27.61 8.93 -11.76
N TYR A 18 26.57 9.48 -11.18
CA TYR A 18 25.84 8.82 -10.10
C TYR A 18 25.16 7.53 -10.57
N LEU A 19 24.58 7.48 -11.77
CA LEU A 19 24.01 6.26 -12.34
C LEU A 19 25.09 5.18 -12.55
N PHE A 20 26.26 5.53 -13.07
CA PHE A 20 27.39 4.58 -13.19
C PHE A 20 27.85 4.06 -11.83
N TYR A 21 27.96 4.94 -10.83
CA TYR A 21 28.21 4.52 -9.45
C TYR A 21 27.16 3.53 -8.94
N ARG A 22 25.88 3.78 -9.20
CA ARG A 22 24.79 2.87 -8.84
C ARG A 22 24.89 1.52 -9.54
N VAL A 23 25.30 1.49 -10.81
CA VAL A 23 25.60 0.24 -11.54
C VAL A 23 26.73 -0.54 -10.83
N ALA A 24 27.82 0.12 -10.48
CA ALA A 24 28.93 -0.50 -9.75
C ALA A 24 28.49 -1.09 -8.39
N LYS A 25 27.52 -0.44 -7.72
CA LYS A 25 26.92 -0.91 -6.46
C LYS A 25 25.76 -1.92 -6.66
N LYS A 26 25.51 -2.41 -7.88
CA LYS A 26 24.41 -3.34 -8.23
C LYS A 26 23.01 -2.80 -7.88
N LYS A 27 22.84 -1.48 -7.87
CA LYS A 27 21.56 -0.78 -7.61
C LYS A 27 20.86 -0.33 -8.89
N GLU A 28 21.44 -0.59 -10.06
CA GLU A 28 20.88 -0.37 -11.39
C GLU A 28 21.17 -1.58 -12.30
N ASP A 29 20.30 -1.80 -13.29
CA ASP A 29 20.50 -2.82 -14.32
C ASP A 29 21.40 -2.25 -15.44
N LYS A 30 22.63 -2.76 -15.52
CA LYS A 30 23.61 -2.35 -16.53
C LYS A 30 23.10 -2.52 -17.96
N LYS A 31 22.34 -3.59 -18.25
CA LYS A 31 21.83 -3.88 -19.59
C LYS A 31 20.71 -2.93 -20.02
N ARG A 32 19.98 -2.40 -19.03
CA ARG A 32 18.84 -1.51 -19.21
C ARG A 32 19.14 -0.05 -18.86
N LEU A 33 20.42 0.30 -18.61
CA LEU A 33 20.82 1.64 -18.20
C LEU A 33 20.43 2.73 -19.20
N LYS A 34 20.41 2.41 -20.52
CA LYS A 34 19.97 3.32 -21.58
C LYS A 34 18.52 3.81 -21.42
N GLU A 35 17.66 3.06 -20.70
CA GLU A 35 16.30 3.47 -20.40
C GLU A 35 16.27 4.73 -19.51
N ARG A 36 17.27 4.90 -18.63
CA ARG A 36 17.44 6.11 -17.80
C ARG A 36 17.72 7.36 -18.62
N PHE A 37 18.23 7.19 -19.83
CA PHE A 37 18.49 8.28 -20.79
C PHE A 37 17.34 8.47 -21.78
N GLY A 38 16.19 7.79 -21.54
CA GLY A 38 15.00 7.92 -22.35
C GLY A 38 14.95 7.01 -23.59
N TYR A 39 15.93 6.13 -23.79
CA TYR A 39 15.95 5.19 -24.92
C TYR A 39 15.15 3.94 -24.57
N ALA A 40 14.30 3.50 -25.50
CA ALA A 40 13.55 2.28 -25.35
C ALA A 40 14.43 1.04 -25.55
N THR A 41 14.12 -0.04 -24.81
CA THR A 41 14.72 -1.38 -24.98
C THR A 41 13.75 -2.39 -25.56
N LYS A 42 12.48 -1.99 -25.73
CA LYS A 42 11.41 -2.79 -26.29
C LYS A 42 10.67 -2.00 -27.39
N PRO A 43 10.05 -2.66 -28.37
CA PRO A 43 9.25 -1.99 -29.37
C PRO A 43 8.01 -1.34 -28.74
N ARG A 44 7.58 -0.24 -29.31
CA ARG A 44 6.30 0.37 -28.99
C ARG A 44 5.16 -0.51 -29.56
N PRO A 45 4.14 -0.84 -28.78
CA PRO A 45 2.95 -1.53 -29.31
C PRO A 45 2.19 -0.59 -30.27
N GLU A 46 1.45 -1.20 -31.17
CA GLU A 46 0.51 -0.48 -32.02
C GLU A 46 -0.68 0.05 -31.20
N GLY A 47 -1.34 1.08 -31.71
CA GLY A 47 -2.53 1.65 -31.10
C GLY A 47 -2.23 2.58 -29.91
N ASP A 48 -3.23 2.70 -29.03
CA ASP A 48 -3.22 3.62 -27.90
C ASP A 48 -2.36 3.11 -26.75
N LEU A 49 -1.54 4.00 -26.20
CA LEU A 49 -0.61 3.70 -25.12
C LEU A 49 -0.87 4.61 -23.94
N VAL A 50 -1.18 4.02 -22.80
CA VAL A 50 -1.24 4.71 -21.50
C VAL A 50 0.07 4.47 -20.76
N TRP A 51 0.74 5.55 -20.39
CA TRP A 51 1.93 5.50 -19.55
C TRP A 51 1.55 5.62 -18.08
N LEU A 52 1.95 4.64 -17.25
CA LEU A 52 1.75 4.63 -15.81
C LEU A 52 3.10 4.58 -15.09
N HIS A 53 3.30 5.48 -14.14
CA HIS A 53 4.53 5.57 -13.36
C HIS A 53 4.27 5.37 -11.87
N ALA A 54 5.00 4.40 -11.27
CA ALA A 54 5.02 4.12 -9.84
C ALA A 54 6.43 3.77 -9.39
N VAL A 55 6.85 4.18 -8.18
CA VAL A 55 8.24 4.03 -7.71
C VAL A 55 8.41 2.88 -6.74
N SER A 56 7.66 2.88 -5.66
CA SER A 56 7.80 1.90 -4.58
C SER A 56 7.07 0.59 -4.88
N VAL A 57 7.44 -0.47 -4.14
CA VAL A 57 6.74 -1.77 -4.19
C VAL A 57 5.24 -1.61 -3.88
N GLY A 58 4.91 -0.79 -2.88
CA GLY A 58 3.51 -0.55 -2.49
C GLY A 58 2.72 0.19 -3.56
N GLU A 59 3.32 1.19 -4.20
CA GLU A 59 2.72 1.91 -5.32
C GLU A 59 2.54 1.00 -6.54
N ALA A 60 3.57 0.19 -6.88
CA ALA A 60 3.51 -0.76 -7.98
C ALA A 60 2.35 -1.75 -7.80
N ASN A 61 2.20 -2.34 -6.62
CA ASN A 61 1.10 -3.28 -6.33
C ASN A 61 -0.28 -2.63 -6.38
N SER A 62 -0.46 -1.44 -5.81
CA SER A 62 -1.74 -0.73 -5.87
C SER A 62 -2.08 -0.28 -7.28
N SER A 63 -1.08 0.07 -8.09
CA SER A 63 -1.25 0.47 -9.48
C SER A 63 -1.66 -0.67 -10.41
N LEU A 64 -1.30 -1.93 -10.08
CA LEU A 64 -1.74 -3.10 -10.87
C LEU A 64 -3.27 -3.25 -10.89
N ILE A 65 -3.96 -2.81 -9.84
CA ILE A 65 -5.43 -2.79 -9.79
C ILE A 65 -5.98 -1.81 -10.85
N LEU A 66 -5.35 -0.64 -10.95
CA LEU A 66 -5.71 0.36 -11.95
C LEU A 66 -5.39 -0.14 -13.37
N VAL A 67 -4.22 -0.80 -13.56
CA VAL A 67 -3.84 -1.44 -14.82
C VAL A 67 -4.89 -2.44 -15.26
N ASP A 68 -5.29 -3.35 -14.36
CA ASP A 68 -6.30 -4.38 -14.64
C ASP A 68 -7.65 -3.75 -15.05
N GLU A 69 -8.09 -2.72 -14.34
CA GLU A 69 -9.35 -2.03 -14.66
C GLU A 69 -9.29 -1.27 -15.98
N ILE A 70 -8.18 -0.58 -16.30
CA ILE A 70 -7.99 0.08 -17.61
C ILE A 70 -8.04 -0.93 -18.75
N LEU A 71 -7.32 -2.05 -18.60
CA LEU A 71 -7.27 -3.09 -19.64
C LEU A 71 -8.59 -3.83 -19.84
N LYS A 72 -9.43 -3.93 -18.79
CA LYS A 72 -10.81 -4.46 -18.87
C LYS A 72 -11.75 -3.48 -19.54
N SER A 73 -11.64 -2.20 -19.20
CA SER A 73 -12.52 -1.15 -19.73
C SER A 73 -12.21 -0.79 -21.17
N SER A 74 -10.96 -0.97 -21.60
CA SER A 74 -10.47 -0.59 -22.95
C SER A 74 -9.55 -1.68 -23.51
N PRO A 75 -10.10 -2.69 -24.20
CA PRO A 75 -9.34 -3.85 -24.69
C PRO A 75 -8.22 -3.51 -25.70
N GLN A 76 -8.32 -2.39 -26.41
CA GLN A 76 -7.35 -1.94 -27.44
C GLN A 76 -6.15 -1.20 -26.84
N ILE A 77 -6.22 -0.78 -25.59
CA ILE A 77 -5.15 -0.02 -24.94
C ILE A 77 -4.00 -0.95 -24.52
N SER A 78 -2.77 -0.47 -24.72
CA SER A 78 -1.55 -1.02 -24.12
C SER A 78 -1.04 -0.10 -23.03
N ILE A 79 -0.32 -0.66 -22.04
CA ILE A 79 0.22 0.09 -20.90
C ILE A 79 1.74 0.02 -20.89
N LEU A 80 2.37 1.19 -20.85
CA LEU A 80 3.77 1.34 -20.52
C LEU A 80 3.87 1.58 -19.01
N PHE A 81 4.32 0.57 -18.26
CA PHE A 81 4.55 0.69 -16.82
C PHE A 81 5.99 1.09 -16.57
N THR A 82 6.23 2.19 -15.87
CA THR A 82 7.60 2.62 -15.52
C THR A 82 7.83 2.58 -14.01
N THR A 83 9.02 2.11 -13.61
CA THR A 83 9.50 2.12 -12.22
C THR A 83 10.88 2.73 -12.11
N THR A 84 11.32 3.04 -10.88
CA THR A 84 12.69 3.55 -10.62
C THR A 84 13.60 2.56 -9.94
N THR A 85 13.07 1.52 -9.26
CA THR A 85 13.88 0.56 -8.49
C THR A 85 13.90 -0.83 -9.11
N LEU A 86 15.00 -1.57 -8.90
CA LEU A 86 15.10 -2.97 -9.35
C LEU A 86 14.03 -3.86 -8.72
N THR A 87 13.71 -3.61 -7.45
CA THR A 87 12.71 -4.39 -6.70
C THR A 87 11.31 -4.22 -7.29
N SER A 88 10.90 -2.96 -7.56
CA SER A 88 9.61 -2.69 -8.20
C SER A 88 9.55 -3.24 -9.62
N ALA A 89 10.66 -3.13 -10.37
CA ALA A 89 10.77 -3.70 -11.71
C ALA A 89 10.58 -5.23 -11.70
N ALA A 90 11.17 -5.93 -10.74
CA ALA A 90 11.03 -7.39 -10.59
C ALA A 90 9.58 -7.79 -10.30
N ILE A 91 8.88 -7.06 -9.43
CA ILE A 91 7.47 -7.29 -9.13
C ILE A 91 6.60 -7.11 -10.37
N ILE A 92 6.78 -6.02 -11.12
CA ILE A 92 6.03 -5.79 -12.34
C ILE A 92 6.35 -6.87 -13.38
N ALA A 93 7.63 -7.23 -13.56
CA ALA A 93 8.04 -8.27 -14.51
C ALA A 93 7.37 -9.62 -14.22
N ALA A 94 7.23 -9.99 -12.94
CA ALA A 94 6.54 -11.22 -12.53
C ALA A 94 5.02 -11.18 -12.82
N LYS A 95 4.42 -9.99 -12.91
CA LYS A 95 2.98 -9.81 -13.16
C LYS A 95 2.62 -9.57 -14.63
N ILE A 96 3.55 -9.10 -15.46
CA ILE A 96 3.32 -8.81 -16.88
C ILE A 96 2.69 -9.99 -17.66
N PRO A 97 3.10 -11.27 -17.46
CA PRO A 97 2.52 -12.38 -18.21
C PRO A 97 0.99 -12.49 -18.11
N GLN A 98 0.39 -12.11 -16.99
CA GLN A 98 -1.07 -12.16 -16.80
C GLN A 98 -1.84 -11.18 -17.70
N PHE A 99 -1.18 -10.19 -18.30
CA PHE A 99 -1.82 -9.16 -19.12
C PHE A 99 -1.72 -9.40 -20.63
N SER A 100 -1.43 -10.62 -21.05
CA SER A 100 -1.47 -11.04 -22.45
C SER A 100 -0.67 -10.15 -23.41
N GLY A 101 0.49 -9.68 -22.98
CA GLY A 101 1.39 -8.86 -23.80
C GLY A 101 1.03 -7.36 -23.86
N ARG A 102 -0.09 -6.94 -23.27
CA ARG A 102 -0.54 -5.53 -23.31
C ARG A 102 0.15 -4.61 -22.27
N VAL A 103 1.01 -5.15 -21.41
CA VAL A 103 1.79 -4.36 -20.45
C VAL A 103 3.28 -4.49 -20.76
N ILE A 104 3.96 -3.36 -20.90
CA ILE A 104 5.40 -3.27 -21.13
C ILE A 104 6.02 -2.52 -19.96
N HIS A 105 7.16 -3.02 -19.46
CA HIS A 105 7.90 -2.35 -18.41
C HIS A 105 9.18 -1.70 -18.95
N GLN A 106 9.40 -0.45 -18.55
CA GLN A 106 10.65 0.30 -18.73
C GLN A 106 11.04 1.02 -17.43
N PHE A 107 12.35 1.25 -17.21
CA PHE A 107 12.76 2.16 -16.15
C PHE A 107 12.44 3.60 -16.53
N LEU A 108 12.00 4.40 -15.54
CA LEU A 108 11.73 5.81 -15.74
C LEU A 108 13.00 6.54 -16.20
N PRO A 109 12.96 7.40 -17.21
CA PRO A 109 14.09 8.24 -17.56
C PRO A 109 14.39 9.25 -16.44
N VAL A 110 15.62 9.69 -16.38
CA VAL A 110 16.01 10.84 -15.54
C VAL A 110 15.19 12.06 -15.96
N ASP A 111 14.73 12.84 -14.96
CA ASP A 111 13.94 14.04 -15.20
C ASP A 111 14.76 15.22 -15.78
N SER A 112 15.58 14.93 -16.79
CA SER A 112 16.30 15.89 -17.63
C SER A 112 15.58 16.10 -18.94
N PHE A 113 15.58 17.34 -19.42
CA PHE A 113 14.84 17.72 -20.63
C PHE A 113 15.10 16.79 -21.83
N PHE A 114 16.35 16.44 -22.09
CA PHE A 114 16.72 15.58 -23.24
C PHE A 114 16.26 14.13 -23.05
N CYS A 115 16.43 13.57 -21.84
CA CYS A 115 15.99 12.20 -21.54
C CYS A 115 14.48 12.06 -21.64
N VAL A 116 13.75 13.03 -21.09
CA VAL A 116 12.29 13.08 -21.15
C VAL A 116 11.80 13.21 -22.60
N LYS A 117 12.45 14.08 -23.39
CA LYS A 117 12.08 14.26 -24.80
C LYS A 117 12.32 12.99 -25.62
N ASN A 118 13.46 12.30 -25.44
CA ASN A 118 13.73 11.01 -26.08
C ASN A 118 12.65 9.99 -25.74
N PHE A 119 12.30 9.88 -24.45
CA PHE A 119 11.28 8.97 -23.97
C PHE A 119 9.90 9.24 -24.59
N LEU A 120 9.44 10.49 -24.53
CA LEU A 120 8.12 10.86 -25.04
C LEU A 120 8.05 10.77 -26.56
N ASN A 121 9.13 11.13 -27.29
CA ASN A 121 9.20 11.02 -28.74
C ASN A 121 9.18 9.57 -29.25
N PHE A 122 9.57 8.61 -28.45
CA PHE A 122 9.48 7.18 -28.82
C PHE A 122 8.12 6.58 -28.43
N TRP A 123 7.69 6.84 -27.19
CA TRP A 123 6.51 6.16 -26.65
C TRP A 123 5.18 6.82 -27.07
N HIS A 124 5.14 8.11 -27.33
CA HIS A 124 3.93 8.87 -27.70
C HIS A 124 2.68 8.44 -26.91
N PRO A 125 2.67 8.52 -25.57
CA PRO A 125 1.51 8.11 -24.78
C PRO A 125 0.36 9.10 -24.98
N GLN A 126 -0.88 8.59 -25.08
CA GLN A 126 -2.11 9.40 -25.08
C GLN A 126 -2.47 9.89 -23.68
N ALA A 127 -2.09 9.12 -22.66
CA ALA A 127 -2.24 9.50 -21.26
C ALA A 127 -1.00 9.14 -20.46
N ALA A 128 -0.71 9.96 -19.41
CA ALA A 128 0.37 9.76 -18.48
C ALA A 128 -0.19 9.80 -17.05
N ILE A 129 -0.07 8.70 -16.31
CA ILE A 129 -0.58 8.52 -14.96
C ILE A 129 0.61 8.47 -14.01
N PHE A 130 0.68 9.42 -13.08
CA PHE A 130 1.64 9.46 -11.99
C PHE A 130 0.96 9.02 -10.69
N VAL A 131 1.64 8.25 -9.86
CA VAL A 131 1.04 7.68 -8.65
C VAL A 131 1.60 8.33 -7.39
N GLU A 132 0.74 8.63 -6.44
CA GLU A 132 1.04 9.19 -5.11
C GLU A 132 1.77 10.54 -5.14
N SER A 133 3.07 10.55 -4.80
CA SER A 133 3.86 11.79 -4.67
C SER A 133 4.85 12.00 -5.82
N GLU A 134 4.65 11.32 -6.94
CA GLU A 134 5.59 11.33 -8.06
C GLU A 134 5.43 12.59 -8.92
N ILE A 135 6.02 13.68 -8.44
CA ILE A 135 5.97 15.01 -9.05
C ILE A 135 7.31 15.32 -9.73
N TRP A 136 7.42 14.94 -11.00
CA TRP A 136 8.61 15.13 -11.84
C TRP A 136 8.38 16.24 -12.86
N PRO A 137 8.94 17.44 -12.66
CA PRO A 137 8.54 18.61 -13.45
C PRO A 137 8.74 18.48 -14.96
N ASN A 138 9.90 18.03 -15.43
CA ASN A 138 10.09 17.89 -16.88
C ASN A 138 9.17 16.83 -17.48
N LEU A 139 9.02 15.67 -16.81
CA LEU A 139 8.13 14.60 -17.25
C LEU A 139 6.68 15.08 -17.38
N ILE A 140 6.17 15.77 -16.37
CA ILE A 140 4.78 16.25 -16.35
C ILE A 140 4.55 17.34 -17.40
N PHE A 141 5.41 18.35 -17.44
CA PHE A 141 5.27 19.46 -18.41
C PHE A 141 5.43 18.99 -19.87
N GLU A 142 6.41 18.13 -20.15
CA GLU A 142 6.63 17.65 -21.52
C GLU A 142 5.56 16.63 -21.94
N ALA A 143 5.07 15.76 -21.04
CA ALA A 143 3.94 14.89 -21.34
C ALA A 143 2.69 15.72 -21.70
N ARG A 144 2.37 16.73 -20.90
CA ARG A 144 1.26 17.65 -21.23
C ARG A 144 1.47 18.38 -22.55
N ARG A 145 2.70 18.82 -22.81
CA ARG A 145 3.06 19.52 -24.06
C ARG A 145 3.00 18.63 -25.29
N SER A 146 3.28 17.33 -25.16
CA SER A 146 3.15 16.36 -26.25
C SER A 146 1.70 15.98 -26.56
N GLY A 147 0.71 16.54 -25.83
CA GLY A 147 -0.71 16.27 -26.03
C GLY A 147 -1.28 15.17 -25.14
N ALA A 148 -0.46 14.54 -24.29
CA ALA A 148 -0.94 13.51 -23.39
C ALA A 148 -1.86 14.08 -22.31
N ALA A 149 -2.98 13.41 -22.03
CA ALA A 149 -3.76 13.66 -20.82
C ALA A 149 -2.94 13.22 -19.60
N THR A 150 -2.79 14.09 -18.60
CA THR A 150 -1.94 13.84 -17.45
C THR A 150 -2.77 13.68 -16.18
N PHE A 151 -2.53 12.61 -15.45
CA PHE A 151 -3.28 12.29 -14.25
C PHE A 151 -2.34 12.06 -13.05
N LEU A 152 -2.73 12.55 -11.87
CA LEU A 152 -2.11 12.19 -10.61
C LEU A 152 -3.10 11.35 -9.83
N VAL A 153 -2.79 10.07 -9.63
CA VAL A 153 -3.72 9.11 -9.05
C VAL A 153 -3.22 8.67 -7.68
N ASN A 154 -4.15 8.44 -6.75
CA ASN A 154 -3.87 8.16 -5.34
C ASN A 154 -2.97 9.24 -4.73
N ALA A 155 -3.21 10.49 -5.13
CA ALA A 155 -2.35 11.64 -4.86
C ALA A 155 -2.23 11.89 -3.36
N ARG A 156 -0.99 11.90 -2.89
CA ARG A 156 -0.65 12.11 -1.48
C ARG A 156 0.32 13.28 -1.34
N MET A 157 0.10 14.11 -0.31
CA MET A 157 0.98 15.24 -0.03
C MET A 157 1.10 15.51 1.47
N SER A 158 2.33 15.52 2.00
CA SER A 158 2.57 15.97 3.37
C SER A 158 2.38 17.48 3.49
N GLU A 159 2.05 17.96 4.69
CA GLU A 159 1.94 19.41 4.95
C GLU A 159 3.23 20.17 4.63
N LYS A 160 4.39 19.57 4.95
CA LYS A 160 5.70 20.16 4.65
C LYS A 160 5.90 20.34 3.14
N SER A 161 5.49 19.35 2.34
CA SER A 161 5.56 19.43 0.87
C SER A 161 4.56 20.43 0.33
N ALA A 162 3.33 20.47 0.86
CA ALA A 162 2.30 21.44 0.45
C ALA A 162 2.76 22.89 0.66
N LYS A 163 3.42 23.18 1.79
CA LYS A 163 4.00 24.52 2.04
C LYS A 163 5.05 24.91 0.99
N LYS A 164 5.95 23.97 0.63
CA LYS A 164 6.97 24.21 -0.41
C LYS A 164 6.36 24.43 -1.79
N TRP A 165 5.40 23.60 -2.17
CA TRP A 165 4.72 23.72 -3.46
C TRP A 165 3.88 24.99 -3.56
N ARG A 166 3.28 25.45 -2.47
CA ARG A 166 2.57 26.73 -2.43
C ARG A 166 3.50 27.90 -2.69
N LEU A 167 4.69 27.90 -2.08
CA LEU A 167 5.72 28.91 -2.35
C LEU A 167 6.16 28.85 -3.82
N ALA A 168 6.41 27.68 -4.37
CA ALA A 168 6.76 27.51 -5.78
C ALA A 168 5.67 28.03 -6.71
N ARG A 169 4.38 27.78 -6.41
CA ARG A 169 3.23 28.32 -7.14
C ARG A 169 3.20 29.86 -7.13
N MET A 170 3.44 30.47 -5.97
CA MET A 170 3.52 31.93 -5.83
C MET A 170 4.64 32.52 -6.71
N LEU A 171 5.73 31.78 -6.94
CA LEU A 171 6.81 32.13 -7.84
C LEU A 171 6.53 31.74 -9.32
N GLY A 172 5.28 31.43 -9.65
CA GLY A 172 4.84 31.11 -11.02
C GLY A 172 5.07 29.67 -11.47
N PHE A 173 5.49 28.76 -10.57
CA PHE A 173 5.71 27.35 -10.89
C PHE A 173 4.44 26.54 -10.69
N LYS A 174 3.55 26.57 -11.70
CA LYS A 174 2.20 25.99 -11.66
C LYS A 174 2.20 24.52 -12.15
N ILE A 175 2.88 23.61 -11.45
CA ILE A 175 3.02 22.21 -11.88
C ILE A 175 1.69 21.43 -11.79
N PHE A 176 0.89 21.67 -10.75
CA PHE A 176 -0.38 20.95 -10.57
C PHE A 176 -1.45 21.38 -11.57
N ASP A 177 -1.33 22.56 -12.18
CA ASP A 177 -2.21 23.00 -13.26
C ASP A 177 -1.95 22.24 -14.58
N GLN A 178 -0.84 21.49 -14.66
CA GLN A 178 -0.53 20.65 -15.83
C GLN A 178 -1.35 19.35 -15.84
N PHE A 179 -1.84 18.91 -14.68
CA PHE A 179 -2.67 17.71 -14.63
C PHE A 179 -4.06 17.96 -15.21
N THR A 180 -4.55 17.01 -15.98
CA THR A 180 -5.93 16.98 -16.49
C THR A 180 -6.89 16.73 -15.33
N ALA A 181 -6.56 15.78 -14.43
CA ALA A 181 -7.26 15.55 -13.17
C ALA A 181 -6.29 15.04 -12.10
N ILE A 182 -6.64 15.31 -10.83
CA ILE A 182 -5.93 14.85 -9.65
C ILE A 182 -6.93 14.08 -8.77
N PHE A 183 -6.61 12.82 -8.49
CA PHE A 183 -7.41 11.93 -7.62
C PHE A 183 -6.71 11.79 -6.29
N ALA A 184 -7.18 12.49 -5.27
CA ALA A 184 -6.57 12.51 -3.95
C ALA A 184 -6.75 11.17 -3.22
N GLN A 185 -5.75 10.78 -2.41
CA GLN A 185 -5.77 9.55 -1.61
C GLN A 185 -6.70 9.66 -0.39
N THR A 186 -6.73 10.84 0.24
CA THR A 186 -7.54 11.16 1.42
C THR A 186 -8.22 12.50 1.25
N PHE A 187 -9.23 12.76 2.07
CA PHE A 187 -9.90 14.06 2.08
C PHE A 187 -8.95 15.19 2.51
N ASP A 188 -8.01 14.91 3.41
CA ASP A 188 -6.98 15.87 3.81
C ASP A 188 -6.01 16.19 2.67
N ASP A 189 -5.63 15.17 1.87
CA ASP A 189 -4.83 15.39 0.66
C ASP A 189 -5.60 16.25 -0.36
N LYS A 190 -6.90 15.98 -0.57
CA LYS A 190 -7.78 16.82 -1.40
C LYS A 190 -7.66 18.28 -0.99
N LYS A 191 -7.88 18.61 0.29
CA LYS A 191 -7.77 19.98 0.82
C LYS A 191 -6.39 20.61 0.63
N ARG A 192 -5.32 19.79 0.66
CA ARG A 192 -3.95 20.28 0.39
C ARG A 192 -3.75 20.61 -1.07
N PHE A 193 -4.21 19.76 -1.99
CA PHE A 193 -4.10 20.00 -3.43
C PHE A 193 -4.97 21.18 -3.90
N GLU A 194 -6.17 21.37 -3.36
CA GLU A 194 -7.03 22.52 -3.66
C GLU A 194 -6.34 23.87 -3.41
N LYS A 195 -5.35 23.93 -2.50
CA LYS A 195 -4.51 25.11 -2.25
C LYS A 195 -3.38 25.29 -3.26
N LEU A 196 -3.14 24.32 -4.13
CA LEU A 196 -1.99 24.28 -5.05
C LEU A 196 -2.38 24.43 -6.52
N THR A 197 -3.65 24.30 -6.86
CA THR A 197 -4.16 24.41 -8.23
C THR A 197 -5.59 24.93 -8.20
N ASP A 198 -6.02 25.51 -9.31
CA ASP A 198 -7.42 25.90 -9.55
C ASP A 198 -8.21 24.77 -10.24
N ARG A 199 -7.57 23.61 -10.47
CA ARG A 199 -8.22 22.41 -11.01
C ARG A 199 -9.08 21.75 -9.96
N GLU A 200 -10.15 21.08 -10.40
CA GLU A 200 -10.94 20.23 -9.53
C GLU A 200 -10.09 19.06 -9.02
N ILE A 201 -10.18 18.80 -7.72
CA ILE A 201 -9.55 17.65 -7.06
C ILE A 201 -10.61 16.63 -6.74
N LEU A 202 -10.52 15.49 -7.42
CA LEU A 202 -11.45 14.38 -7.22
C LEU A 202 -10.99 13.50 -6.04
N PHE A 203 -11.94 12.89 -5.35
CA PHE A 203 -11.70 12.02 -4.23
C PHE A 203 -12.65 10.83 -4.28
N PHE A 204 -12.09 9.62 -4.42
CA PHE A 204 -12.84 8.35 -4.45
C PHE A 204 -12.33 7.35 -3.41
N GLY A 205 -11.35 7.75 -2.59
CA GLY A 205 -10.70 6.90 -1.60
C GLY A 205 -9.32 6.40 -2.02
N ASN A 206 -8.73 5.55 -1.19
CA ASN A 206 -7.36 5.08 -1.34
C ASN A 206 -7.30 3.78 -2.17
N LEU A 207 -6.61 3.78 -3.31
CA LEU A 207 -6.40 2.56 -4.14
C LEU A 207 -5.78 1.40 -3.36
N LYS A 208 -4.97 1.67 -2.33
CA LYS A 208 -4.39 0.62 -1.49
C LYS A 208 -5.45 -0.20 -0.75
N SER A 209 -6.64 0.38 -0.52
CA SER A 209 -7.75 -0.34 0.09
C SER A 209 -8.26 -1.51 -0.78
N GLN A 210 -8.04 -1.42 -2.08
CA GLN A 210 -8.41 -2.46 -3.04
C GLN A 210 -7.29 -3.47 -3.30
N ALA A 211 -6.10 -3.33 -2.65
CA ALA A 211 -4.97 -4.24 -2.83
C ALA A 211 -5.41 -5.70 -2.74
N GLN A 212 -4.73 -6.55 -3.52
CA GLN A 212 -5.00 -7.98 -3.60
C GLN A 212 -5.12 -8.58 -2.19
N ASN A 213 -6.03 -9.54 -2.03
CA ASN A 213 -6.16 -10.30 -0.79
C ASN A 213 -4.79 -10.85 -0.38
N LEU A 214 -4.50 -10.79 0.91
CA LEU A 214 -3.36 -11.52 1.45
C LEU A 214 -3.50 -12.99 1.07
N ILE A 215 -2.39 -13.59 0.66
CA ILE A 215 -2.36 -15.01 0.32
C ILE A 215 -2.50 -15.79 1.62
N CYS A 216 -3.50 -16.65 1.69
CA CYS A 216 -3.60 -17.69 2.70
C CYS A 216 -3.01 -18.97 2.10
N ASP A 217 -1.94 -19.45 2.70
CA ASP A 217 -1.36 -20.74 2.36
C ASP A 217 -2.18 -21.86 3.02
N ALA A 218 -2.95 -22.58 2.23
CA ALA A 218 -3.87 -23.61 2.72
C ALA A 218 -3.14 -24.71 3.49
N ALA A 219 -1.97 -25.15 3.04
CA ALA A 219 -1.21 -26.21 3.69
C ALA A 219 -0.71 -25.76 5.09
N LYS A 220 -0.20 -24.54 5.18
CA LYS A 220 0.23 -23.95 6.46
C LYS A 220 -0.96 -23.67 7.38
N LEU A 221 -2.10 -23.27 6.82
CA LEU A 221 -3.31 -23.06 7.60
C LEU A 221 -3.78 -24.37 8.26
N ASP A 222 -3.81 -25.46 7.48
CA ASP A 222 -4.24 -26.78 8.00
C ASP A 222 -3.23 -27.32 9.03
N GLU A 223 -1.93 -27.14 8.81
CA GLU A 223 -0.88 -27.45 9.77
C GLU A 223 -1.12 -26.71 11.10
N LEU A 224 -1.28 -25.38 11.07
CA LEU A 224 -1.50 -24.57 12.26
C LEU A 224 -2.82 -24.95 12.96
N LYS A 225 -3.90 -25.18 12.22
CA LYS A 225 -5.18 -25.63 12.78
C LYS A 225 -5.02 -26.97 13.51
N SER A 226 -4.26 -27.91 12.95
CA SER A 226 -4.03 -29.20 13.60
C SER A 226 -3.24 -29.08 14.91
N GLN A 227 -2.28 -28.15 14.98
CA GLN A 227 -1.49 -27.90 16.20
C GLN A 227 -2.32 -27.14 17.27
N ILE A 228 -3.19 -26.26 16.86
CA ILE A 228 -4.03 -25.43 17.77
C ILE A 228 -5.20 -26.22 18.32
N GLY A 229 -5.82 -27.09 17.52
CA GLY A 229 -7.01 -27.84 17.91
C GLY A 229 -8.22 -26.94 18.17
N SER A 230 -8.95 -27.21 19.26
CA SER A 230 -10.14 -26.46 19.68
C SER A 230 -9.87 -25.28 20.59
N ARG A 231 -8.63 -24.84 20.72
CA ARG A 231 -8.23 -23.74 21.61
C ARG A 231 -8.83 -22.41 21.17
N LYS A 232 -9.16 -21.58 22.15
CA LYS A 232 -9.52 -20.17 21.88
C LYS A 232 -8.30 -19.38 21.41
N ILE A 233 -8.47 -18.58 20.37
CA ILE A 233 -7.38 -17.84 19.72
C ILE A 233 -7.61 -16.33 19.86
N PHE A 234 -6.56 -15.61 20.25
CA PHE A 234 -6.48 -14.17 20.15
C PHE A 234 -5.32 -13.79 19.23
N VAL A 235 -5.60 -13.19 18.07
CA VAL A 235 -4.59 -12.69 17.14
C VAL A 235 -4.36 -11.21 17.39
N ALA A 236 -3.09 -10.83 17.64
CA ALA A 236 -2.64 -9.44 17.69
C ALA A 236 -1.64 -9.23 16.55
N ALA A 237 -2.09 -8.52 15.49
CA ALA A 237 -1.37 -8.42 14.24
C ALA A 237 -0.78 -7.03 14.01
N SER A 238 0.42 -7.00 13.40
CA SER A 238 1.15 -5.78 13.06
C SER A 238 1.39 -4.87 14.26
N THR A 239 1.74 -5.46 15.40
CA THR A 239 1.99 -4.72 16.64
C THR A 239 3.28 -3.91 16.61
N HIS A 240 3.31 -2.82 17.35
CA HIS A 240 4.44 -1.92 17.53
C HIS A 240 4.85 -1.84 19.00
N LYS A 241 6.03 -1.25 19.24
CA LYS A 241 6.56 -1.08 20.60
C LYS A 241 5.55 -0.37 21.50
N GLY A 242 5.31 -0.94 22.67
CA GLY A 242 4.31 -0.53 23.65
C GLY A 242 2.99 -1.31 23.51
N GLU A 243 2.65 -1.81 22.34
CA GLU A 243 1.44 -2.60 22.13
C GLU A 243 1.64 -4.07 22.52
N GLU A 244 2.85 -4.60 22.32
CA GLU A 244 3.17 -5.98 22.70
C GLU A 244 3.00 -6.18 24.21
N GLU A 245 3.42 -5.22 25.04
CA GLU A 245 3.22 -5.21 26.47
C GLU A 245 1.74 -5.24 26.86
N ILE A 246 0.92 -4.44 26.18
CA ILE A 246 -0.54 -4.40 26.37
C ILE A 246 -1.18 -5.75 26.00
N VAL A 247 -0.79 -6.33 24.86
CA VAL A 247 -1.29 -7.62 24.39
C VAL A 247 -0.92 -8.75 25.37
N ILE A 248 0.29 -8.74 25.90
CA ILE A 248 0.77 -9.74 26.86
C ILE A 248 0.02 -9.59 28.19
N ALA A 249 -0.21 -8.37 28.67
CA ALA A 249 -1.01 -8.13 29.88
C ALA A 249 -2.47 -8.57 29.69
N ALA A 250 -3.03 -8.32 28.49
CA ALA A 250 -4.36 -8.82 28.13
C ALA A 250 -4.41 -10.35 28.15
N HIS A 251 -3.41 -11.01 27.53
CA HIS A 251 -3.28 -12.47 27.60
C HIS A 251 -3.27 -12.98 29.02
N GLN A 252 -2.44 -12.40 29.90
CA GLN A 252 -2.32 -12.82 31.32
C GLN A 252 -3.63 -12.72 32.07
N THR A 253 -4.38 -11.66 31.83
CA THR A 253 -5.68 -11.45 32.49
C THR A 253 -6.70 -12.44 31.96
N LEU A 254 -6.79 -12.62 30.66
CA LEU A 254 -7.78 -13.51 30.03
C LEU A 254 -7.47 -14.99 30.20
N LYS A 255 -6.21 -15.37 30.31
CA LYS A 255 -5.80 -16.76 30.59
C LYS A 255 -6.37 -17.33 31.88
N LYS A 256 -6.67 -16.50 32.90
CA LYS A 256 -7.33 -16.91 34.10
C LYS A 256 -8.78 -17.35 33.90
N GLU A 257 -9.44 -16.76 32.88
CA GLU A 257 -10.84 -17.04 32.54
C GLU A 257 -10.94 -18.10 31.44
N PHE A 258 -9.95 -18.12 30.51
CA PHE A 258 -9.85 -19.04 29.39
C PHE A 258 -8.53 -19.82 29.46
N PRO A 259 -8.45 -20.91 30.21
CA PRO A 259 -7.20 -21.66 30.45
C PRO A 259 -6.56 -22.23 29.18
N ASP A 260 -7.32 -22.42 28.11
CA ASP A 260 -6.89 -22.90 26.80
C ASP A 260 -6.51 -21.77 25.81
N LEU A 261 -6.58 -20.50 26.21
CA LEU A 261 -6.27 -19.36 25.35
C LEU A 261 -4.86 -19.46 24.77
N LEU A 262 -4.77 -19.32 23.44
CA LEU A 262 -3.54 -19.09 22.69
C LEU A 262 -3.54 -17.67 22.14
N THR A 263 -2.50 -16.89 22.43
CA THR A 263 -2.30 -15.59 21.78
C THR A 263 -1.27 -15.72 20.68
N ILE A 264 -1.64 -15.33 19.46
CA ILE A 264 -0.74 -15.24 18.29
C ILE A 264 -0.32 -13.78 18.15
N LEU A 265 0.96 -13.51 18.41
CA LEU A 265 1.54 -12.17 18.34
C LEU A 265 2.37 -12.02 17.10
N ILE A 266 1.97 -11.09 16.23
CA ILE A 266 2.58 -10.85 14.90
C ILE A 266 3.13 -9.42 14.87
N PRO A 267 4.43 -9.21 15.15
CA PRO A 267 5.00 -7.88 15.16
C PRO A 267 5.12 -7.31 13.74
N ARG A 268 4.93 -6.01 13.59
CA ARG A 268 5.12 -5.29 12.30
C ARG A 268 6.55 -5.41 11.79
N HIS A 269 7.49 -5.51 12.70
CA HIS A 269 8.92 -5.62 12.42
C HIS A 269 9.47 -6.91 13.01
N PRO A 270 9.59 -8.01 12.22
CA PRO A 270 10.07 -9.31 12.69
C PRO A 270 11.46 -9.27 13.34
N ASN A 271 12.31 -8.33 12.94
CA ASN A 271 13.65 -8.12 13.51
C ASN A 271 13.64 -7.70 15.00
N ARG A 272 12.46 -7.38 15.56
CA ARG A 272 12.28 -7.11 17.00
C ARG A 272 11.96 -8.35 17.82
N ALA A 273 11.96 -9.53 17.22
CA ALA A 273 11.60 -10.77 17.89
C ALA A 273 12.38 -11.00 19.21
N ASP A 274 13.70 -10.67 19.22
CA ASP A 274 14.54 -10.83 20.41
C ASP A 274 14.17 -9.84 21.53
N GLU A 275 13.79 -8.61 21.19
CA GLU A 275 13.27 -7.62 22.15
C GLU A 275 11.94 -8.10 22.74
N ILE A 276 11.02 -8.57 21.89
CA ILE A 276 9.67 -9.01 22.28
C ILE A 276 9.73 -10.26 23.16
N LYS A 277 10.63 -11.19 22.89
CA LYS A 277 10.81 -12.40 23.73
C LYS A 277 11.12 -12.07 25.18
N ASN A 278 11.84 -10.98 25.45
CA ASN A 278 12.15 -10.57 26.81
C ASN A 278 10.90 -10.21 27.63
N LEU A 279 9.78 -9.88 26.94
CA LEU A 279 8.50 -9.62 27.60
C LEU A 279 7.80 -10.92 28.04
N PHE A 280 8.23 -12.07 27.54
CA PHE A 280 7.60 -13.36 27.84
C PHE A 280 8.13 -14.03 29.13
N ALA A 281 9.22 -13.56 29.67
CA ALA A 281 10.12 -14.00 30.78
C ALA A 281 9.81 -15.34 31.51
N GLU A 282 8.55 -15.69 31.75
CA GLU A 282 8.15 -16.94 32.40
C GLU A 282 7.06 -17.72 31.66
N LYS A 283 6.75 -17.32 30.44
CA LYS A 283 5.65 -17.91 29.66
C LYS A 283 6.12 -18.97 28.70
N LYS A 284 5.27 -19.94 28.47
CA LYS A 284 5.48 -20.98 27.48
C LYS A 284 5.16 -20.39 26.09
N PHE A 285 6.19 -20.01 25.31
CA PHE A 285 6.03 -19.49 23.98
C PHE A 285 6.70 -20.40 22.94
N ALA A 286 6.27 -20.26 21.68
CA ALA A 286 6.91 -20.85 20.51
C ALA A 286 7.11 -19.77 19.44
N GLN A 287 8.14 -19.91 18.60
CA GLN A 287 8.59 -18.91 17.64
C GLN A 287 8.54 -19.47 16.21
N ARG A 288 7.82 -18.78 15.30
CA ARG A 288 7.59 -19.19 13.92
C ARG A 288 8.88 -19.25 13.10
N SER A 289 9.76 -18.25 13.20
CA SER A 289 11.02 -18.22 12.44
C SER A 289 11.99 -19.34 12.82
N LYS A 290 11.79 -19.99 13.97
CA LYS A 290 12.55 -21.16 14.42
C LYS A 290 11.88 -22.49 14.08
N ASN A 291 10.75 -22.46 13.36
CA ASN A 291 9.92 -23.63 13.08
C ASN A 291 9.48 -24.41 14.32
N GLU A 292 9.26 -23.69 15.43
CA GLU A 292 8.76 -24.29 16.67
C GLU A 292 7.25 -24.55 16.55
N ASN A 293 6.81 -25.75 16.91
CA ASN A 293 5.41 -26.14 16.87
C ASN A 293 4.63 -25.53 18.04
N ILE A 294 3.33 -25.32 17.83
CA ILE A 294 2.40 -24.92 18.88
C ILE A 294 2.03 -26.15 19.69
N ALA A 295 2.72 -26.36 20.84
CA ALA A 295 2.39 -27.43 21.76
C ALA A 295 1.14 -27.08 22.59
N SER A 296 0.53 -28.09 23.23
CA SER A 296 -0.62 -27.89 24.15
C SER A 296 -0.33 -26.88 25.26
N ALA A 297 0.92 -26.85 25.73
CA ALA A 297 1.38 -25.91 26.73
C ALA A 297 1.76 -24.52 26.24
N THR A 298 1.84 -24.30 24.91
CA THR A 298 2.20 -23.00 24.36
C THR A 298 1.12 -21.98 24.65
N GLU A 299 1.47 -20.86 25.25
CA GLU A 299 0.54 -19.78 25.62
C GLU A 299 0.60 -18.64 24.61
N ILE A 300 1.80 -18.32 24.13
CA ILE A 300 2.05 -17.27 23.13
C ILE A 300 2.78 -17.88 21.95
N TYR A 301 2.28 -17.61 20.75
CA TYR A 301 2.95 -17.93 19.50
C TYR A 301 3.47 -16.64 18.84
N LEU A 302 4.79 -16.47 18.82
CA LEU A 302 5.43 -15.33 18.18
C LEU A 302 5.60 -15.61 16.69
N ALA A 303 4.74 -15.01 15.86
CA ALA A 303 4.75 -15.14 14.42
C ALA A 303 5.61 -14.04 13.77
N ASP A 304 6.91 -14.20 13.86
CA ASP A 304 7.94 -13.26 13.42
C ASP A 304 8.46 -13.52 12.01
N THR A 305 7.58 -13.96 11.11
CA THR A 305 7.88 -14.21 9.69
C THR A 305 7.17 -13.20 8.79
N LEU A 306 7.67 -13.04 7.55
CA LEU A 306 7.05 -12.19 6.53
C LEU A 306 6.23 -13.04 5.55
N GLY A 307 5.13 -12.48 5.05
CA GLY A 307 4.32 -13.10 4.00
C GLY A 307 3.27 -14.10 4.47
N GLU A 308 3.14 -14.36 5.79
CA GLU A 308 2.19 -15.33 6.35
C GLU A 308 0.97 -14.69 7.04
N LEU A 309 0.86 -13.35 7.00
CA LEU A 309 -0.19 -12.60 7.70
C LEU A 309 -1.61 -13.05 7.31
N GLY A 310 -1.80 -13.38 6.01
CA GLY A 310 -3.09 -13.90 5.52
C GLY A 310 -3.48 -15.23 6.15
N THR A 311 -2.51 -16.13 6.34
CA THR A 311 -2.72 -17.41 7.02
C THR A 311 -3.14 -17.20 8.48
N PHE A 312 -2.51 -16.26 9.19
CA PHE A 312 -2.84 -15.98 10.59
C PHE A 312 -4.22 -15.31 10.76
N TYR A 313 -4.61 -14.40 9.86
CA TYR A 313 -5.98 -13.85 9.89
C TYR A 313 -7.04 -14.91 9.61
N SER A 314 -6.72 -15.90 8.76
CA SER A 314 -7.65 -17.01 8.46
C SER A 314 -7.79 -18.03 9.59
N LEU A 315 -7.00 -17.93 10.65
CA LEU A 315 -7.09 -18.78 11.84
C LEU A 315 -8.11 -18.28 12.88
N ALA A 316 -8.45 -16.98 12.86
CA ALA A 316 -9.22 -16.36 13.94
C ALA A 316 -10.41 -15.59 13.41
N ASP A 317 -11.50 -15.58 14.16
CA ASP A 317 -12.72 -14.83 13.84
C ASP A 317 -12.54 -13.31 14.10
N PHE A 318 -11.54 -12.93 14.89
CA PHE A 318 -11.23 -11.53 15.19
C PHE A 318 -9.73 -11.32 15.44
N SER A 319 -9.26 -10.10 15.25
CA SER A 319 -7.90 -9.70 15.56
C SER A 319 -7.81 -8.27 16.10
N PHE A 320 -6.84 -8.04 16.98
CA PHE A 320 -6.37 -6.69 17.29
C PHE A 320 -5.37 -6.25 16.20
N LEU A 321 -5.66 -5.13 15.57
CA LEU A 321 -4.82 -4.54 14.51
C LEU A 321 -3.98 -3.42 15.10
N GLY A 322 -2.69 -3.68 15.24
CA GLY A 322 -1.73 -2.81 15.91
C GLY A 322 -1.36 -1.53 15.14
N GLY A 323 -0.36 -0.79 15.66
CA GLY A 323 -0.02 0.57 15.22
C GLY A 323 -1.12 1.57 15.53
N SER A 324 -2.06 1.22 16.38
CA SER A 324 -3.32 1.91 16.61
C SER A 324 -3.57 2.32 18.06
N LEU A 325 -2.99 1.64 19.04
CA LEU A 325 -2.84 2.14 20.42
C LEU A 325 -1.55 2.97 20.55
N ALA A 326 -0.51 2.59 19.83
CA ALA A 326 0.66 3.45 19.61
C ALA A 326 0.33 4.52 18.53
N GLU A 327 0.92 5.72 18.63
CA GLU A 327 0.68 6.83 17.70
C GLU A 327 1.36 6.64 16.31
N VAL A 328 1.15 5.47 15.71
CA VAL A 328 1.71 5.10 14.39
C VAL A 328 0.73 5.39 13.25
N GLY A 329 -0.57 5.41 13.55
CA GLY A 329 -1.62 5.74 12.58
C GLY A 329 -2.43 4.57 12.05
N GLY A 330 -2.32 3.42 12.69
CA GLY A 330 -3.06 2.19 12.37
C GLY A 330 -2.59 1.49 11.11
N HIS A 331 -3.02 0.25 10.95
CA HIS A 331 -2.77 -0.58 9.79
C HIS A 331 -4.03 -0.82 8.96
N ASN A 332 -3.87 -1.45 7.80
CA ASN A 332 -4.89 -1.65 6.79
C ASN A 332 -6.01 -2.60 7.27
N PRO A 333 -7.24 -2.14 7.54
CA PRO A 333 -8.31 -2.99 8.02
C PRO A 333 -8.93 -3.88 6.92
N PHE A 334 -8.70 -3.57 5.65
CA PHE A 334 -9.21 -4.39 4.54
C PHE A 334 -8.61 -5.80 4.53
N GLU A 335 -7.37 -5.96 5.00
CA GLU A 335 -6.65 -7.23 4.98
C GLU A 335 -7.35 -8.30 5.85
N PRO A 336 -7.56 -8.10 7.16
CA PRO A 336 -8.30 -9.06 7.98
C PRO A 336 -9.77 -9.20 7.54
N ILE A 337 -10.47 -8.10 7.22
CA ILE A 337 -11.89 -8.12 6.86
C ILE A 337 -12.13 -8.99 5.62
N LYS A 338 -11.29 -8.88 4.58
CA LYS A 338 -11.39 -9.71 3.37
C LYS A 338 -11.18 -11.21 3.62
N LEU A 339 -10.56 -11.57 4.74
CA LEU A 339 -10.35 -12.95 5.17
C LEU A 339 -11.38 -13.41 6.22
N GLY A 340 -12.43 -12.62 6.45
CA GLY A 340 -13.49 -12.94 7.39
C GLY A 340 -13.12 -12.75 8.86
N CYS A 341 -12.04 -11.99 9.15
CA CYS A 341 -11.55 -11.71 10.48
C CYS A 341 -11.99 -10.31 10.91
N ALA A 342 -12.77 -10.20 11.99
CA ALA A 342 -13.22 -8.93 12.54
C ALA A 342 -12.06 -8.10 13.12
N VAL A 343 -12.22 -6.78 13.14
CA VAL A 343 -11.18 -5.84 13.55
C VAL A 343 -11.51 -5.20 14.88
N ILE A 344 -10.60 -5.36 15.85
CA ILE A 344 -10.44 -4.49 17.02
C ILE A 344 -9.22 -3.60 16.74
N SER A 345 -9.35 -2.29 16.90
CA SER A 345 -8.27 -1.33 16.63
C SER A 345 -8.17 -0.31 17.75
N GLY A 346 -7.00 0.28 17.91
CA GLY A 346 -6.84 1.47 18.73
C GLY A 346 -7.40 2.73 18.06
N SER A 347 -7.34 3.87 18.77
CA SER A 347 -7.89 5.14 18.30
C SER A 347 -7.00 5.89 17.31
N HIS A 348 -5.69 5.57 17.24
CA HIS A 348 -4.75 6.22 16.32
C HIS A 348 -4.79 5.57 14.94
N VAL A 349 -5.78 5.95 14.11
CA VAL A 349 -6.03 5.33 12.78
C VAL A 349 -5.93 6.34 11.64
N PHE A 350 -5.14 7.39 11.80
CA PHE A 350 -5.08 8.51 10.84
C PHE A 350 -4.57 8.12 9.44
N ASN A 351 -3.82 7.01 9.29
CA ASN A 351 -3.43 6.50 7.97
C ASN A 351 -4.61 5.91 7.17
N PHE A 352 -5.68 5.50 7.88
CA PHE A 352 -6.87 4.85 7.33
C PHE A 352 -8.16 5.48 7.88
N LYS A 353 -8.10 6.77 8.27
CA LYS A 353 -9.16 7.46 9.00
C LYS A 353 -10.55 7.27 8.40
N GLU A 354 -10.67 7.46 7.09
CA GLU A 354 -11.95 7.41 6.40
C GLU A 354 -12.62 6.02 6.49
N ILE A 355 -11.87 4.96 6.19
CA ILE A 355 -12.45 3.61 6.26
C ILE A 355 -12.79 3.23 7.70
N TYR A 356 -11.98 3.63 8.69
CA TYR A 356 -12.33 3.38 10.09
C TYR A 356 -13.57 4.17 10.52
N GLN A 357 -13.75 5.40 10.03
CA GLN A 357 -14.98 6.16 10.28
C GLN A 357 -16.21 5.42 9.73
N ASN A 358 -16.16 4.96 8.47
CA ASN A 358 -17.25 4.21 7.85
C ASN A 358 -17.53 2.90 8.60
N LEU A 359 -16.48 2.18 9.02
CA LEU A 359 -16.62 0.96 9.79
C LEU A 359 -17.26 1.20 11.17
N VAL A 360 -16.93 2.31 11.84
CA VAL A 360 -17.50 2.68 13.14
C VAL A 360 -18.97 3.12 12.98
N GLU A 361 -19.29 3.94 11.99
CA GLU A 361 -20.65 4.39 11.70
C GLU A 361 -21.61 3.21 11.45
N GLU A 362 -21.12 2.18 10.77
CA GLU A 362 -21.89 0.96 10.48
C GLU A 362 -21.77 -0.11 11.60
N ASN A 363 -21.14 0.20 12.74
CA ASN A 363 -20.87 -0.76 13.82
C ASN A 363 -20.20 -2.06 13.29
N ALA A 364 -19.21 -1.91 12.43
CA ALA A 364 -18.52 -2.98 11.71
C ALA A 364 -17.07 -3.18 12.17
N CYS A 365 -16.59 -2.41 13.13
CA CYS A 365 -15.33 -2.62 13.86
C CYS A 365 -15.46 -2.14 15.30
N VAL A 366 -14.47 -2.49 16.11
CA VAL A 366 -14.39 -2.06 17.52
C VAL A 366 -13.17 -1.16 17.70
N ILE A 367 -13.36 0.03 18.30
CA ILE A 367 -12.26 0.95 18.65
C ILE A 367 -12.06 0.92 20.17
N VAL A 368 -10.81 0.73 20.58
CA VAL A 368 -10.36 0.75 21.98
C VAL A 368 -9.30 1.83 22.17
N ASP A 369 -9.24 2.43 23.35
CA ASP A 369 -8.29 3.50 23.69
C ASP A 369 -7.38 3.15 24.88
N SER A 370 -7.57 1.99 25.47
CA SER A 370 -6.81 1.54 26.63
C SER A 370 -6.66 0.02 26.68
N GLN A 371 -5.74 -0.44 27.53
CA GLN A 371 -5.54 -1.86 27.82
C GLN A 371 -6.81 -2.51 28.38
N GLU A 372 -7.49 -1.84 29.29
CA GLU A 372 -8.71 -2.33 29.96
C GLU A 372 -9.82 -2.54 28.95
N LYS A 373 -10.01 -1.60 28.00
CA LYS A 373 -11.00 -1.75 26.94
C LYS A 373 -10.62 -2.88 25.98
N LEU A 374 -9.34 -3.02 25.63
CA LEU A 374 -8.88 -4.14 24.82
C LEU A 374 -9.20 -5.48 25.51
N ILE A 375 -8.89 -5.61 26.79
CA ILE A 375 -9.20 -6.83 27.57
C ILE A 375 -10.72 -7.09 27.56
N GLY A 376 -11.54 -6.07 27.78
CA GLY A 376 -13.00 -6.18 27.77
C GLY A 376 -13.55 -6.66 26.45
N GLU A 377 -13.08 -6.09 25.34
CA GLU A 377 -13.53 -6.49 24.02
C GLU A 377 -13.04 -7.88 23.62
N VAL A 378 -11.76 -8.19 23.82
CA VAL A 378 -11.23 -9.54 23.55
C VAL A 378 -12.02 -10.60 24.36
N ARG A 379 -12.32 -10.34 25.66
CA ARG A 379 -13.18 -11.21 26.48
C ARG A 379 -14.53 -11.45 25.83
N ARG A 380 -15.20 -10.39 25.36
CA ARG A 380 -16.51 -10.46 24.71
C ARG A 380 -16.48 -11.35 23.46
N PHE A 381 -15.44 -11.23 22.63
CA PHE A 381 -15.26 -12.06 21.44
C PHE A 381 -14.93 -13.53 21.81
N LEU A 382 -14.17 -13.78 22.86
CA LEU A 382 -13.87 -15.14 23.33
C LEU A 382 -15.08 -15.84 23.97
N GLN A 383 -16.02 -15.07 24.51
CA GLN A 383 -17.28 -15.60 25.09
C GLN A 383 -18.35 -15.90 24.06
N ASP A 384 -18.44 -15.09 23.01
CA ASP A 384 -19.44 -15.24 21.93
C ASP A 384 -18.74 -15.51 20.59
N GLU A 385 -18.66 -16.78 20.20
CA GLU A 385 -18.03 -17.25 18.96
C GLU A 385 -18.72 -16.72 17.68
N LYS A 386 -20.00 -16.29 17.77
CA LYS A 386 -20.73 -15.74 16.63
C LYS A 386 -20.43 -14.26 16.40
N LEU A 387 -19.93 -13.56 17.41
CA LEU A 387 -19.72 -12.12 17.36
C LEU A 387 -18.68 -11.72 16.32
N GLY A 388 -17.56 -12.44 16.27
CA GLY A 388 -16.50 -12.19 15.29
C GLY A 388 -17.00 -12.29 13.85
N LYS A 389 -17.66 -13.40 13.53
CA LYS A 389 -18.23 -13.62 12.22
C LYS A 389 -19.27 -12.57 11.84
N ALA A 390 -20.20 -12.26 12.75
CA ALA A 390 -21.22 -11.24 12.51
C ALA A 390 -20.63 -9.86 12.25
N LEU A 391 -19.56 -9.48 12.98
CA LEU A 391 -18.88 -8.22 12.79
C LEU A 391 -18.08 -8.21 11.47
N ALA A 392 -17.39 -9.29 11.12
CA ALA A 392 -16.67 -9.44 9.87
C ALA A 392 -17.60 -9.36 8.65
N ASP A 393 -18.80 -9.97 8.72
CA ASP A 393 -19.80 -9.89 7.66
C ASP A 393 -20.30 -8.45 7.44
N LYS A 394 -20.59 -7.70 8.52
CA LYS A 394 -20.89 -6.26 8.44
C LYS A 394 -19.74 -5.48 7.82
N ALA A 395 -18.52 -5.70 8.28
CA ALA A 395 -17.33 -5.04 7.76
C ALA A 395 -17.10 -5.34 6.27
N SER A 396 -17.34 -6.59 5.84
CA SER A 396 -17.28 -6.99 4.44
C SER A 396 -18.27 -6.20 3.57
N ASN A 397 -19.47 -5.93 4.05
CA ASN A 397 -20.44 -5.11 3.32
C ASN A 397 -19.99 -3.66 3.19
N VAL A 398 -19.40 -3.08 4.25
CA VAL A 398 -18.83 -1.72 4.21
C VAL A 398 -17.72 -1.63 3.17
N ILE A 399 -16.77 -2.59 3.16
CA ILE A 399 -15.64 -2.54 2.23
C ILE A 399 -16.06 -2.85 0.78
N LYS A 400 -17.10 -3.67 0.53
CA LYS A 400 -17.61 -3.92 -0.83
C LYS A 400 -18.12 -2.64 -1.48
N ASN A 401 -18.77 -1.76 -0.73
CA ASN A 401 -19.23 -0.47 -1.23
C ASN A 401 -18.08 0.48 -1.58
N SER A 402 -16.90 0.30 -0.96
CA SER A 402 -15.67 1.02 -1.29
C SER A 402 -14.82 0.36 -2.39
N GLU A 403 -15.18 -0.85 -2.85
CA GLU A 403 -14.44 -1.65 -3.84
C GLU A 403 -14.42 -1.07 -5.26
N ASN A 404 -15.01 0.07 -5.52
CA ASN A 404 -15.16 0.59 -6.89
C ASN A 404 -14.25 1.79 -7.21
N ILE A 405 -13.19 2.01 -6.40
CA ILE A 405 -12.31 3.19 -6.56
C ILE A 405 -11.60 3.19 -7.92
N ALA A 406 -10.96 2.07 -8.28
CA ALA A 406 -10.25 1.98 -9.56
C ALA A 406 -11.21 2.16 -10.74
N LYS A 407 -12.40 1.55 -10.68
CA LYS A 407 -13.43 1.70 -11.70
C LYS A 407 -13.96 3.13 -11.81
N LYS A 408 -14.16 3.81 -10.68
CA LYS A 408 -14.55 5.24 -10.65
C LYS A 408 -13.46 6.09 -11.29
N ILE A 409 -12.19 5.88 -10.92
CA ILE A 409 -11.04 6.60 -11.48
C ILE A 409 -10.95 6.38 -12.99
N VAL A 410 -11.02 5.12 -13.46
CA VAL A 410 -10.94 4.79 -14.90
C VAL A 410 -12.09 5.41 -15.68
N ARG A 411 -13.31 5.38 -15.13
CA ARG A 411 -14.47 6.02 -15.74
C ARG A 411 -14.26 7.53 -15.92
N GLU A 412 -13.78 8.21 -14.88
CA GLU A 412 -13.49 9.64 -14.94
C GLU A 412 -12.34 9.95 -15.92
N MET A 413 -11.32 9.12 -15.96
CA MET A 413 -10.25 9.26 -16.96
C MET A 413 -10.77 9.00 -18.37
N GLY A 414 -11.69 8.08 -18.59
CA GLY A 414 -12.32 7.78 -19.87
C GLY A 414 -13.21 8.92 -20.38
N LEU A 415 -13.95 9.58 -19.49
CA LEU A 415 -14.73 10.79 -19.81
C LEU A 415 -13.84 11.98 -20.20
N ILE A 416 -12.61 12.00 -19.73
CA ILE A 416 -11.64 13.07 -19.99
C ILE A 416 -10.77 12.74 -21.23
N LEU A 417 -10.60 11.46 -21.57
CA LEU A 417 -9.82 11.01 -22.73
C LEU A 417 -10.61 11.10 -24.05
N ASN A 418 -11.96 11.17 -23.99
CA ASN A 418 -12.86 11.40 -25.12
C ASN A 418 -13.09 12.91 -25.31
#